data_962344729488152a54149d5f30b1f914
#
_entry.id   962344729488152a54149d5f30b1f914
#
_cell.length_a   1.000
_cell.length_b   1.000
_cell.length_c   1.000
_cell.angle_alpha   90.00
_cell.angle_beta   90.00
_cell.angle_gamma   90.00
#
_symmetry.space_group_name_H-M   'P 1'
#
loop_
_entity.id
_entity.type
_entity.pdbx_description
1 polymer ?
#
loop_
_entity_poly.entity_id
_entity_poly.type
_entity_poly.pdbx_seq_one_letter_code
_entity_poly.pdbx_strand_id
1 'polypeptide(L)'
;MEAIRYKRLLNFQNLHRIGDDLLGLFYPRCCLECGRQLLPAAEVLCHVCMTELPKCGFANRAGNRLEEMFYGRARIEAATSYLFFKKYGIVQRLMHLLKYKGRQDIGTWIGEALGKEMSGSGRFASIDLV
;
A
#
# COMPACT_ATOMS: atom_id res chain seq x y z
N MET A 1 -44.40 -26.28 24.63
CA MET A 1 -43.47 -27.11 23.83
C MET A 1 -43.15 -26.31 22.59
N GLU A 2 -42.15 -25.44 22.67
CA GLU A 2 -41.74 -24.56 21.57
C GLU A 2 -40.49 -25.16 20.89
N ALA A 3 -40.66 -25.51 19.60
CA ALA A 3 -39.61 -26.01 18.78
C ALA A 3 -38.69 -24.82 18.37
N ILE A 4 -37.50 -24.76 18.96
CA ILE A 4 -36.44 -23.82 18.58
C ILE A 4 -36.02 -24.12 17.17
N ARG A 5 -36.51 -23.32 16.25
CA ARG A 5 -36.20 -23.35 14.82
C ARG A 5 -34.77 -22.81 14.60
N TYR A 6 -33.78 -23.70 14.69
CA TYR A 6 -32.38 -23.39 14.37
C TYR A 6 -32.25 -23.21 12.87
N LYS A 7 -32.60 -22.01 12.38
CA LYS A 7 -32.29 -21.59 11.02
C LYS A 7 -30.82 -21.21 10.97
N ARG A 8 -29.96 -22.20 10.76
CA ARG A 8 -28.56 -22.02 10.44
C ARG A 8 -28.49 -21.32 9.06
N LEU A 9 -28.41 -20.00 9.10
CA LEU A 9 -28.04 -19.21 7.93
C LEU A 9 -26.58 -19.56 7.61
N LEU A 10 -26.41 -20.51 6.73
CA LEU A 10 -25.14 -20.73 6.03
C LEU A 10 -24.92 -19.49 5.16
N ASN A 11 -24.23 -18.52 5.73
CA ASN A 11 -23.88 -17.27 5.07
C ASN A 11 -22.83 -17.64 4.01
N PHE A 12 -23.16 -17.52 2.73
CA PHE A 12 -22.26 -17.77 1.60
C PHE A 12 -20.92 -17.01 1.72
N GLN A 13 -20.94 -15.89 2.41
CA GLN A 13 -19.73 -15.11 2.75
C GLN A 13 -18.73 -15.86 3.67
N ASN A 14 -19.22 -16.78 4.52
CA ASN A 14 -18.33 -17.59 5.36
C ASN A 14 -17.68 -18.75 4.59
N LEU A 15 -18.31 -19.23 3.53
CA LEU A 15 -17.77 -20.32 2.72
C LEU A 15 -16.53 -19.85 1.91
N HIS A 16 -16.56 -18.62 1.37
CA HIS A 16 -15.42 -18.00 0.70
C HIS A 16 -14.24 -17.79 1.68
N ARG A 17 -14.52 -17.35 2.91
CA ARG A 17 -13.46 -17.15 3.93
C ARG A 17 -12.79 -18.47 4.32
N ILE A 18 -13.56 -19.54 4.49
CA ILE A 18 -13.01 -20.88 4.79
C ILE A 18 -12.17 -21.41 3.62
N GLY A 19 -12.60 -21.16 2.37
CA GLY A 19 -11.81 -21.49 1.18
C GLY A 19 -10.50 -20.71 1.11
N ASP A 20 -10.54 -19.41 1.38
CA ASP A 20 -9.37 -18.54 1.40
C ASP A 20 -8.42 -18.91 2.55
N ASP A 21 -8.93 -19.29 3.72
CA ASP A 21 -8.13 -19.73 4.86
C ASP A 21 -7.47 -21.10 4.59
N LEU A 22 -8.14 -22.03 3.93
CA LEU A 22 -7.58 -23.32 3.51
C LEU A 22 -6.55 -23.15 2.39
N LEU A 23 -6.81 -22.29 1.40
CA LEU A 23 -5.83 -21.94 0.36
C LEU A 23 -4.63 -21.21 0.95
N GLY A 24 -4.83 -20.37 1.96
CA GLY A 24 -3.77 -19.68 2.71
C GLY A 24 -2.85 -20.63 3.47
N LEU A 25 -3.31 -21.84 3.84
CA LEU A 25 -2.50 -22.87 4.46
C LEU A 25 -1.51 -23.50 3.46
N PHE A 26 -1.92 -23.67 2.19
CA PHE A 26 -1.09 -24.23 1.13
C PHE A 26 -0.28 -23.17 0.38
N TYR A 27 -0.78 -21.92 0.30
CA TYR A 27 -0.14 -20.78 -0.36
C TYR A 27 -0.16 -19.55 0.54
N PRO A 28 0.63 -19.54 1.63
CA PRO A 28 0.67 -18.39 2.53
C PRO A 28 1.17 -17.15 1.80
N ARG A 29 0.45 -16.04 1.96
CA ARG A 29 0.94 -14.74 1.50
C ARG A 29 2.15 -14.34 2.33
N CYS A 30 3.28 -14.15 1.67
CA CYS A 30 4.54 -13.81 2.32
C CYS A 30 4.93 -12.36 2.05
N CYS A 31 5.57 -11.75 3.04
CA CYS A 31 6.15 -10.43 2.91
C CYS A 31 7.19 -10.41 1.78
N LEU A 32 7.08 -9.46 0.86
CA LEU A 32 7.96 -9.37 -0.30
C LEU A 32 9.42 -9.02 0.05
N GLU A 33 9.66 -8.53 1.25
CA GLU A 33 11.00 -8.21 1.72
C GLU A 33 11.62 -9.35 2.53
N CYS A 34 10.99 -9.75 3.63
CA CYS A 34 11.58 -10.69 4.59
C CYS A 34 11.06 -12.13 4.48
N GLY A 35 10.10 -12.42 3.60
CA GLY A 35 9.52 -13.75 3.41
C GLY A 35 8.61 -14.24 4.54
N ARG A 36 8.45 -13.49 5.64
CA ARG A 36 7.53 -13.89 6.73
C ARG A 36 6.09 -13.90 6.26
N GLN A 37 5.31 -14.83 6.78
CA GLN A 37 3.88 -14.88 6.51
C GLN A 37 3.19 -13.58 6.91
N LEU A 38 2.33 -13.08 6.01
CA LEU A 38 1.55 -11.87 6.24
C LEU A 38 0.32 -12.16 7.08
N LEU A 39 0.00 -11.24 7.98
CA LEU A 39 -1.29 -11.21 8.67
C LEU A 39 -2.41 -10.89 7.68
N PRO A 40 -3.67 -11.27 7.95
CA PRO A 40 -4.79 -11.06 7.03
C PRO A 40 -4.97 -9.61 6.54
N ALA A 41 -4.60 -8.63 7.36
CA ALA A 41 -4.69 -7.21 7.05
C ALA A 41 -3.49 -6.65 6.26
N ALA A 42 -2.42 -7.44 6.08
CA ALA A 42 -1.23 -7.01 5.37
C ALA A 42 -1.24 -7.58 3.94
N GLU A 43 -0.97 -6.74 2.94
CA GLU A 43 -1.07 -7.11 1.53
C GLU A 43 0.30 -7.36 0.88
N VAL A 44 1.25 -6.50 1.12
CA VAL A 44 2.55 -6.45 0.43
C VAL A 44 3.71 -6.69 1.38
N LEU A 45 3.71 -6.01 2.51
CA LEU A 45 4.80 -6.04 3.50
C LEU A 45 4.25 -6.34 4.89
N CYS A 46 5.06 -7.03 5.71
CA CYS A 46 4.75 -7.19 7.12
C CYS A 46 4.98 -5.87 7.88
N HIS A 47 4.42 -5.76 9.08
CA HIS A 47 4.50 -4.54 9.89
C HIS A 47 5.95 -4.07 10.12
N VAL A 48 6.87 -4.99 10.38
CA VAL A 48 8.29 -4.65 10.60
C VAL A 48 8.91 -4.01 9.35
N CYS A 49 8.76 -4.65 8.17
CA CYS A 49 9.30 -4.09 6.93
C CYS A 49 8.60 -2.77 6.53
N MET A 50 7.34 -2.59 6.96
CA MET A 50 6.60 -1.35 6.72
C MET A 50 7.14 -0.19 7.55
N THR A 51 7.64 -0.43 8.77
CA THR A 51 8.29 0.61 9.60
C THR A 51 9.67 0.99 9.09
N GLU A 52 10.34 0.10 8.36
CA GLU A 52 11.66 0.35 7.76
C GLU A 52 11.60 1.08 6.41
N LEU A 53 10.38 1.31 5.87
CA LEU A 53 10.24 2.03 4.62
C LEU A 53 10.75 3.46 4.73
N PRO A 54 11.61 3.91 3.78
CA PRO A 54 12.14 5.28 3.76
C PRO A 54 11.07 6.26 3.24
N LYS A 55 10.10 6.60 4.10
CA LYS A 55 9.03 7.54 3.77
C LYS A 55 9.57 8.97 3.66
N CYS A 56 9.10 9.71 2.64
CA CYS A 56 9.52 11.09 2.41
C CYS A 56 8.80 12.10 3.32
N GLY A 57 7.48 11.93 3.53
CA GLY A 57 6.66 12.88 4.27
C GLY A 57 6.58 14.26 3.62
N PHE A 58 6.71 14.33 2.30
CA PHE A 58 6.74 15.61 1.57
C PHE A 58 5.36 16.22 1.37
N ALA A 59 4.29 15.46 1.49
CA ALA A 59 2.95 15.95 1.28
C ALA A 59 2.60 17.13 2.21
N ASN A 60 3.11 17.16 3.43
CA ASN A 60 2.87 18.20 4.42
C ASN A 60 3.91 19.33 4.41
N ARG A 61 4.91 19.28 3.53
CA ARG A 61 6.02 20.25 3.50
C ARG A 61 6.03 21.03 2.20
N ALA A 62 5.77 22.34 2.30
CA ALA A 62 6.05 23.26 1.20
C ALA A 62 7.57 23.53 1.11
N GLY A 63 8.07 23.76 -0.09
CA GLY A 63 9.51 23.97 -0.31
C GLY A 63 10.33 22.72 -0.02
N ASN A 64 9.75 21.53 -0.24
CA ASN A 64 10.47 20.29 -0.05
C ASN A 64 11.50 20.06 -1.18
N ARG A 65 12.48 19.20 -0.93
CA ARG A 65 13.57 18.91 -1.85
C ARG A 65 13.11 18.49 -3.26
N LEU A 66 11.93 17.87 -3.37
CA LEU A 66 11.40 17.49 -4.68
C LEU A 66 10.91 18.73 -5.44
N GLU A 67 10.25 19.68 -4.77
CA GLU A 67 9.83 20.95 -5.36
C GLU A 67 11.03 21.80 -5.79
N GLU A 68 12.10 21.83 -4.97
CA GLU A 68 13.34 22.53 -5.30
C GLU A 68 13.96 22.07 -6.63
N MET A 69 13.82 20.78 -6.99
CA MET A 69 14.33 20.26 -8.24
C MET A 69 13.64 20.83 -9.48
N PHE A 70 12.43 21.39 -9.33
CA PHE A 70 11.66 22.00 -10.41
C PHE A 70 11.87 23.52 -10.49
N TYR A 71 12.52 24.15 -9.53
CA TYR A 71 12.78 25.58 -9.54
C TYR A 71 13.54 26.00 -10.80
N GLY A 72 12.98 26.98 -11.52
CA GLY A 72 13.53 27.47 -12.79
C GLY A 72 13.38 26.52 -13.98
N ARG A 73 12.79 25.33 -13.80
CA ARG A 73 12.57 24.35 -14.87
C ARG A 73 11.10 24.20 -15.27
N ALA A 74 10.23 24.17 -14.29
CA ALA A 74 8.80 24.03 -14.52
C ALA A 74 8.02 24.80 -13.44
N ARG A 75 6.85 25.31 -13.81
CA ARG A 75 5.89 25.89 -12.86
C ARG A 75 5.03 24.75 -12.33
N ILE A 76 5.18 24.45 -11.05
CA ILE A 76 4.39 23.46 -10.33
C ILE A 76 3.83 24.10 -9.07
N GLU A 77 2.63 23.70 -8.66
CA GLU A 77 2.01 24.15 -7.41
C GLU A 77 2.58 23.40 -6.21
N ALA A 78 2.69 22.09 -6.34
CA ALA A 78 3.23 21.24 -5.29
C ALA A 78 3.84 19.97 -5.88
N ALA A 79 4.81 19.38 -5.18
CA ALA A 79 5.32 18.06 -5.49
C ALA A 79 5.47 17.21 -4.24
N THR A 80 5.16 15.93 -4.36
CA THR A 80 5.33 14.96 -3.29
C THR A 80 5.82 13.63 -3.83
N SER A 81 6.39 12.83 -2.94
CA SER A 81 6.76 11.43 -3.17
C SER A 81 6.51 10.66 -1.89
N TYR A 82 6.05 9.42 -1.99
CA TYR A 82 5.79 8.59 -0.82
C TYR A 82 7.09 8.03 -0.23
N LEU A 83 7.99 7.53 -1.10
CA LEU A 83 9.20 6.82 -0.69
C LEU A 83 10.45 7.41 -1.33
N PHE A 84 11.54 7.45 -0.57
CA PHE A 84 12.86 7.69 -1.10
C PHE A 84 13.40 6.44 -1.80
N PHE A 85 13.93 6.61 -3.01
CA PHE A 85 14.67 5.55 -3.67
C PHE A 85 16.07 5.42 -3.06
N LYS A 86 16.37 4.22 -2.55
CA LYS A 86 17.70 3.87 -2.08
C LYS A 86 18.17 2.63 -2.84
N LYS A 87 19.37 2.71 -3.42
CA LYS A 87 19.99 1.60 -4.12
C LYS A 87 20.19 0.42 -3.15
N TYR A 88 19.89 -0.79 -3.60
CA TYR A 88 19.91 -2.02 -2.82
C TYR A 88 18.92 -2.05 -1.63
N GLY A 89 17.95 -1.15 -1.62
CA GLY A 89 16.92 -1.08 -0.59
C GLY A 89 15.61 -1.76 -1.00
N ILE A 90 14.70 -1.83 -0.02
CA ILE A 90 13.35 -2.38 -0.15
C ILE A 90 12.58 -1.74 -1.33
N VAL A 91 12.70 -0.41 -1.51
CA VAL A 91 12.00 0.33 -2.58
C VAL A 91 12.45 -0.14 -3.97
N GLN A 92 13.76 -0.37 -4.16
CA GLN A 92 14.27 -0.88 -5.44
C GLN A 92 13.69 -2.28 -5.74
N ARG A 93 13.60 -3.15 -4.74
CA ARG A 93 13.02 -4.49 -4.88
C ARG A 93 11.54 -4.43 -5.24
N LEU A 94 10.76 -3.62 -4.54
CA LEU A 94 9.35 -3.39 -4.84
C LEU A 94 9.15 -2.87 -6.27
N MET A 95 9.94 -1.88 -6.69
CA MET A 95 9.89 -1.34 -8.05
C MET A 95 10.25 -2.38 -9.11
N HIS A 96 11.23 -3.25 -8.83
CA HIS A 96 11.61 -4.33 -9.74
C HIS A 96 10.48 -5.35 -9.89
N LEU A 97 9.83 -5.75 -8.78
CA LEU A 97 8.69 -6.67 -8.80
C LEU A 97 7.50 -6.07 -9.56
N LEU A 98 7.20 -4.79 -9.34
CA LEU A 98 6.14 -4.08 -10.05
C LEU A 98 6.41 -4.03 -11.57
N LYS A 99 7.62 -3.61 -11.97
CA LYS A 99 7.94 -3.38 -13.40
C LYS A 99 8.17 -4.66 -14.19
N TYR A 100 8.75 -5.69 -13.58
CA TYR A 100 9.25 -6.87 -14.32
C TYR A 100 8.60 -8.18 -13.93
N LYS A 101 7.84 -8.22 -12.85
CA LYS A 101 7.16 -9.44 -12.37
C LYS A 101 5.63 -9.32 -12.37
N GLY A 102 5.10 -8.21 -12.92
CA GLY A 102 3.66 -8.00 -13.06
C GLY A 102 2.90 -7.85 -11.74
N ARG A 103 3.58 -7.52 -10.62
CA ARG A 103 2.97 -7.34 -9.30
C ARG A 103 2.30 -5.97 -9.19
N GLN A 104 1.14 -5.84 -9.82
CA GLN A 104 0.33 -4.60 -9.83
C GLN A 104 -0.19 -4.22 -8.45
N ASP A 105 -0.40 -5.20 -7.57
CA ASP A 105 -0.77 -5.01 -6.17
C ASP A 105 0.16 -4.05 -5.42
N ILE A 106 1.46 -4.08 -5.72
CA ILE A 106 2.44 -3.14 -5.16
C ILE A 106 2.13 -1.69 -5.57
N GLY A 107 1.79 -1.48 -6.85
CA GLY A 107 1.43 -0.16 -7.38
C GLY A 107 0.17 0.39 -6.72
N THR A 108 -0.86 -0.42 -6.62
CA THR A 108 -2.12 -0.08 -5.95
C THR A 108 -1.86 0.30 -4.49
N TRP A 109 -1.14 -0.55 -3.77
CA TRP A 109 -0.81 -0.33 -2.36
C TRP A 109 -0.02 0.98 -2.12
N ILE A 110 1.02 1.25 -2.94
CA ILE A 110 1.80 2.51 -2.85
C ILE A 110 0.92 3.71 -3.21
N GLY A 111 0.10 3.58 -4.26
CA GLY A 111 -0.80 4.64 -4.73
C GLY A 111 -1.84 5.02 -3.68
N GLU A 112 -2.46 4.03 -3.01
CA GLU A 112 -3.38 4.28 -1.92
C GLU A 112 -2.72 4.96 -0.72
N ALA A 113 -1.51 4.52 -0.35
CA ALA A 113 -0.76 5.11 0.74
C ALA A 113 -0.40 6.58 0.44
N LEU A 114 0.06 6.87 -0.78
CA LEU A 114 0.34 8.24 -1.23
C LEU A 114 -0.94 9.08 -1.28
N GLY A 115 -2.03 8.54 -1.84
CA GLY A 115 -3.32 9.23 -1.93
C GLY A 115 -3.87 9.63 -0.56
N LYS A 116 -3.76 8.75 0.43
CA LYS A 116 -4.14 9.05 1.82
C LYS A 116 -3.28 10.19 2.41
N GLU A 117 -1.97 10.17 2.15
CA GLU A 117 -1.05 11.21 2.62
C GLU A 117 -1.35 12.56 1.97
N MET A 118 -1.62 12.59 0.67
CA MET A 118 -2.00 13.80 -0.08
C MET A 118 -3.34 14.36 0.40
N SER A 119 -4.36 13.52 0.53
CA SER A 119 -5.69 13.93 1.01
C SER A 119 -5.65 14.52 2.41
N GLY A 120 -4.79 13.98 3.29
CA GLY A 120 -4.62 14.47 4.65
C GLY A 120 -3.85 15.79 4.76
N SER A 121 -3.09 16.18 3.73
CA SER A 121 -2.23 17.37 3.79
C SER A 121 -2.94 18.70 3.50
N GLY A 122 -4.10 18.67 2.85
CA GLY A 122 -4.82 19.85 2.38
C GLY A 122 -4.14 20.64 1.23
N ARG A 123 -2.84 20.44 1.01
CA ARG A 123 -2.07 21.16 -0.03
C ARG A 123 -2.47 20.77 -1.45
N PHE A 124 -3.05 19.60 -1.61
CA PHE A 124 -3.43 19.04 -2.90
C PHE A 124 -4.95 19.17 -3.16
N ALA A 125 -5.69 19.85 -2.28
CA ALA A 125 -7.16 19.94 -2.36
C ALA A 125 -7.64 20.79 -3.55
N SER A 126 -6.83 21.75 -4.02
CA SER A 126 -7.16 22.68 -5.13
C SER A 126 -6.46 22.32 -6.44
N ILE A 127 -5.90 21.10 -6.54
CA ILE A 127 -5.19 20.69 -7.75
C ILE A 127 -6.19 20.06 -8.73
N ASP A 128 -6.24 20.62 -9.94
CA ASP A 128 -7.11 20.14 -11.03
C ASP A 128 -6.46 19.07 -11.89
N LEU A 129 -5.12 19.00 -11.90
CA LEU A 129 -4.34 18.08 -12.73
C LEU A 129 -3.13 17.53 -11.97
N VAL A 130 -2.88 16.24 -12.13
CA VAL A 130 -1.72 15.51 -11.58
C VAL A 130 -0.80 15.02 -12.70
#